data_4c4beee22e8c13e23f4f6da34c872179
#
_entry.id   4c4beee22e8c13e23f4f6da34c872179
#
_cell.length_a   1.000
_cell.length_b   1.000
_cell.length_c   1.000
_cell.angle_alpha   90.00
_cell.angle_beta   90.00
_cell.angle_gamma   90.00
#
_symmetry.space_group_name_H-M   'P 1'
#
loop_
_entity.id
_entity.type
_entity.pdbx_description
1 polymer ?
#
loop_
_entity_poly.entity_id
_entity_poly.type
_entity_poly.pdbx_seq_one_letter_code
_entity_poly.pdbx_strand_id
1 'polypeptide(L)'
;MVSVVNSKRRLTKVITDGDKSTMTLEKSSISITNKYSNVSARSYALLLLMTVYSANFIDRQLLSILQEPIKIELNLSDGQLGVLTGVSFAFFYVLAGIPIARYADRGNRRNVIAYSVGVWSLMTAVSGAALNYFHLLLARIGVGIGEAGCSPPAHSIISDIFPPKKRASAIAFYSMGVNIGILFGFLFGGWLNEYFGWRVAFVVVGLPGILLAVLVRTTLAEPIRGHHEDKKLASNRVSFIDVLSLLWSRLSFRHMCFAASLSAFAGNSSNSWTASFMMRSHGMSSGELGTWLAMIVGLGGAIGVLGGGLLADKLASRDRRWYLWLPAIANLACVPFLVAVYSVDNAYTALLLSVIPGLLFNVYLGTTIATTQSLVGLRMRATASAILMLIANIIGLGLGPLSVGILSDYLLPSYGTDSLKQAMLILLPFFMCWSSLHFYRGSIDLEHDLDAAPD
;
A
#
# COMPACT_ATOMS: atom_id res chain seq x y z
N MET A 1 13.19 -4.92 35.60
CA MET A 1 12.54 -5.05 36.91
C MET A 1 11.09 -4.65 36.77
N VAL A 2 10.20 -5.64 36.75
CA VAL A 2 8.76 -5.46 36.57
C VAL A 2 8.14 -5.45 37.96
N SER A 3 7.57 -4.32 38.37
CA SER A 3 6.81 -4.23 39.60
C SER A 3 5.35 -4.60 39.33
N VAL A 4 4.96 -5.80 39.72
CA VAL A 4 3.57 -6.23 39.79
C VAL A 4 3.02 -5.76 41.12
N VAL A 5 2.15 -4.73 41.09
CA VAL A 5 1.41 -4.32 42.27
C VAL A 5 0.14 -5.16 42.37
N ASN A 6 0.16 -6.12 43.28
CA ASN A 6 -0.97 -6.95 43.69
C ASN A 6 -1.81 -6.14 44.69
N SER A 7 -2.99 -5.66 44.29
CA SER A 7 -3.94 -4.99 45.19
C SER A 7 -4.86 -6.04 45.84
N LYS A 8 -4.52 -6.48 47.04
CA LYS A 8 -5.39 -7.27 47.90
C LYS A 8 -6.58 -6.42 48.37
N ARG A 9 -7.79 -6.90 48.12
CA ARG A 9 -9.04 -6.41 48.71
C ARG A 9 -8.99 -6.55 50.24
N ARG A 10 -9.08 -5.47 50.97
CA ARG A 10 -9.50 -5.50 52.42
C ARG A 10 -11.01 -5.32 52.47
N LEU A 11 -11.70 -6.35 52.91
CA LEU A 11 -13.07 -6.28 53.36
C LEU A 11 -13.04 -5.82 54.82
N THR A 12 -13.50 -4.63 55.11
CA THR A 12 -13.82 -4.18 56.48
C THR A 12 -15.33 -4.32 56.66
N LYS A 13 -15.73 -5.27 57.49
CA LYS A 13 -17.13 -5.50 57.90
C LYS A 13 -17.40 -4.60 59.12
N VAL A 14 -18.21 -3.58 58.97
CA VAL A 14 -18.78 -2.84 60.11
C VAL A 14 -20.23 -3.33 60.23
N ILE A 15 -20.52 -3.99 61.35
CA ILE A 15 -21.87 -4.40 61.72
C ILE A 15 -22.39 -3.29 62.66
N THR A 16 -23.45 -2.62 62.27
CA THR A 16 -24.32 -1.83 63.20
C THR A 16 -25.76 -2.24 62.92
N ASP A 17 -26.47 -2.50 63.99
CA ASP A 17 -27.85 -2.99 64.07
C ASP A 17 -28.86 -2.03 63.43
N GLY A 18 -29.80 -2.63 62.69
CA GLY A 18 -31.15 -2.15 62.44
C GLY A 18 -31.30 -0.98 61.49
N ASP A 19 -31.27 -1.23 60.19
CA ASP A 19 -32.25 -0.73 59.24
C ASP A 19 -31.88 -1.22 57.83
N LYS A 20 -32.87 -1.26 56.93
CA LYS A 20 -32.75 -1.80 55.56
C LYS A 20 -31.56 -1.25 54.82
N SER A 21 -30.45 -1.97 54.79
CA SER A 21 -29.24 -1.57 54.05
C SER A 21 -29.44 -1.75 52.54
N THR A 22 -29.72 -0.68 51.89
CA THR A 22 -29.42 -0.53 50.44
C THR A 22 -27.92 -0.56 50.27
N MET A 23 -27.42 -1.66 49.78
CA MET A 23 -26.01 -1.86 49.45
C MET A 23 -25.66 -1.00 48.23
N THR A 24 -25.26 0.23 48.45
CA THR A 24 -24.66 1.09 47.44
C THR A 24 -23.25 0.58 47.17
N LEU A 25 -23.11 -0.23 46.13
CA LEU A 25 -21.81 -0.49 45.53
C LEU A 25 -21.29 0.82 44.94
N GLU A 26 -20.45 1.52 45.70
CA GLU A 26 -19.60 2.56 45.14
C GLU A 26 -18.73 1.93 44.07
N LYS A 27 -19.18 2.01 42.80
CA LYS A 27 -18.34 1.77 41.64
C LYS A 27 -17.25 2.81 41.71
N SER A 28 -16.08 2.46 42.23
CA SER A 28 -14.86 3.17 41.90
C SER A 28 -14.68 3.05 40.38
N SER A 29 -15.33 3.92 39.66
CA SER A 29 -15.06 4.18 38.27
C SER A 29 -13.63 4.72 38.19
N ILE A 30 -12.66 3.83 37.97
CA ILE A 30 -11.39 4.23 37.41
C ILE A 30 -11.79 4.89 36.10
N SER A 31 -11.86 6.20 36.07
CA SER A 31 -12.07 6.99 34.86
C SER A 31 -10.81 6.78 34.03
N ILE A 32 -10.84 5.76 33.18
CA ILE A 32 -9.91 5.66 32.07
C ILE A 32 -10.26 6.83 31.16
N THR A 33 -9.63 7.99 31.45
CA THR A 33 -9.74 9.16 30.60
C THR A 33 -9.31 8.73 29.21
N ASN A 34 -10.29 8.61 28.29
CA ASN A 34 -10.00 8.29 26.90
C ASN A 34 -9.16 9.44 26.35
N LYS A 35 -7.85 9.23 26.20
CA LYS A 35 -6.89 10.24 25.71
C LYS A 35 -7.36 10.84 24.38
N TYR A 36 -8.21 10.13 23.65
CA TYR A 36 -8.81 10.56 22.37
C TYR A 36 -10.18 11.24 22.52
N SER A 37 -10.61 11.65 23.69
CA SER A 37 -11.77 12.53 23.86
C SER A 37 -11.49 13.92 23.24
N ASN A 38 -10.24 14.36 23.27
CA ASN A 38 -9.79 15.62 22.70
C ASN A 38 -9.56 15.50 21.18
N VAL A 39 -10.08 16.47 20.40
CA VAL A 39 -9.90 16.58 18.93
C VAL A 39 -8.42 16.67 18.57
N SER A 40 -7.64 17.44 19.31
CA SER A 40 -6.19 17.61 19.07
C SER A 40 -5.44 16.27 19.17
N ALA A 41 -5.76 15.42 20.14
CA ALA A 41 -5.12 14.11 20.30
C ALA A 41 -5.48 13.15 19.14
N ARG A 42 -6.72 13.23 18.62
CA ARG A 42 -7.15 12.45 17.44
C ARG A 42 -6.43 12.90 16.18
N SER A 43 -6.34 14.21 15.97
CA SER A 43 -5.64 14.78 14.80
C SER A 43 -4.15 14.47 14.84
N TYR A 44 -3.51 14.55 16.01
CA TYR A 44 -2.12 14.15 16.20
C TYR A 44 -1.88 12.68 15.87
N ALA A 45 -2.71 11.77 16.40
CA ALA A 45 -2.58 10.35 16.12
C ALA A 45 -2.75 10.04 14.62
N LEU A 46 -3.72 10.69 13.97
CA LEU A 46 -3.95 10.53 12.54
C LEU A 46 -2.78 11.04 11.70
N LEU A 47 -2.24 12.23 12.04
CA LEU A 47 -1.06 12.79 11.37
C LEU A 47 0.16 11.88 11.56
N LEU A 48 0.40 11.39 12.78
CA LEU A 48 1.50 10.48 13.06
C LEU A 48 1.39 9.18 12.27
N LEU A 49 0.20 8.58 12.20
CA LEU A 49 -0.03 7.37 11.41
C LEU A 49 0.13 7.63 9.90
N MET A 50 -0.32 8.78 9.40
CA MET A 50 -0.10 9.21 8.02
C MET A 50 1.40 9.37 7.74
N THR A 51 2.17 10.00 8.64
CA THR A 51 3.64 10.14 8.51
C THR A 51 4.33 8.77 8.47
N VAL A 52 3.89 7.82 9.31
CA VAL A 52 4.38 6.43 9.27
C VAL A 52 4.10 5.79 7.90
N TYR A 53 2.91 6.02 7.34
CA TYR A 53 2.54 5.46 6.04
C TYR A 53 3.30 6.14 4.90
N SER A 54 3.57 7.43 5.02
CA SER A 54 4.46 8.14 4.07
C SER A 54 5.88 7.58 4.10
N ALA A 55 6.45 7.36 5.29
CA ALA A 55 7.79 6.79 5.44
C ALA A 55 7.89 5.39 4.78
N ASN A 56 6.85 4.57 4.91
CA ASN A 56 6.75 3.27 4.26
C ASN A 56 6.85 3.38 2.72
N PHE A 57 6.14 4.33 2.11
CA PHE A 57 6.19 4.54 0.67
C PHE A 57 7.45 5.25 0.18
N ILE A 58 8.09 6.10 1.00
CA ILE A 58 9.43 6.65 0.71
C ILE A 58 10.42 5.51 0.49
N ASP A 59 10.43 4.53 1.39
CA ASP A 59 11.33 3.39 1.36
C ASP A 59 11.15 2.53 0.09
N ARG A 60 9.91 2.30 -0.31
CA ARG A 60 9.60 1.55 -1.54
C ARG A 60 10.12 2.25 -2.79
N GLN A 61 9.93 3.57 -2.90
CA GLN A 61 10.38 4.34 -4.07
C GLN A 61 11.90 4.53 -4.10
N LEU A 62 12.52 4.55 -2.92
CA LEU A 62 13.97 4.67 -2.81
C LEU A 62 14.70 3.60 -3.63
N LEU A 63 14.31 2.32 -3.48
CA LEU A 63 14.95 1.26 -4.28
C LEU A 63 14.71 1.45 -5.78
N SER A 64 13.52 1.88 -6.20
CA SER A 64 13.18 2.07 -7.62
C SER A 64 14.08 3.10 -8.30
N ILE A 65 14.39 4.22 -7.63
CA ILE A 65 15.28 5.25 -8.19
C ILE A 65 16.77 4.87 -8.09
N LEU A 66 17.13 3.98 -7.17
CA LEU A 66 18.51 3.57 -6.90
C LEU A 66 18.91 2.28 -7.65
N GLN A 67 18.03 1.63 -8.40
CA GLN A 67 18.31 0.36 -9.08
C GLN A 67 19.53 0.42 -9.98
N GLU A 68 19.66 1.48 -10.79
CA GLU A 68 20.73 1.59 -11.77
C GLU A 68 22.11 1.76 -11.13
N PRO A 69 22.34 2.70 -10.20
CA PRO A 69 23.62 2.79 -9.49
C PRO A 69 23.95 1.51 -8.69
N ILE A 70 22.97 0.84 -8.10
CA ILE A 70 23.16 -0.44 -7.41
C ILE A 70 23.58 -1.53 -8.40
N LYS A 71 22.92 -1.62 -9.57
CA LYS A 71 23.25 -2.57 -10.63
C LYS A 71 24.71 -2.45 -11.06
N ILE A 72 25.13 -1.22 -11.34
CA ILE A 72 26.49 -0.95 -11.83
C ILE A 72 27.52 -1.32 -10.77
N GLU A 73 27.33 -0.91 -9.52
CA GLU A 73 28.32 -1.13 -8.45
C GLU A 73 28.42 -2.60 -8.01
N LEU A 74 27.27 -3.29 -7.90
CA LEU A 74 27.23 -4.69 -7.45
C LEU A 74 27.21 -5.70 -8.59
N ASN A 75 27.29 -5.25 -9.85
CA ASN A 75 27.27 -6.05 -11.06
C ASN A 75 26.07 -7.03 -11.11
N LEU A 76 24.85 -6.48 -10.92
CA LEU A 76 23.62 -7.25 -10.88
C LEU A 76 22.97 -7.36 -12.25
N SER A 77 22.21 -8.45 -12.45
CA SER A 77 21.30 -8.57 -13.60
C SER A 77 19.98 -7.83 -13.37
N ASP A 78 19.23 -7.54 -14.43
CA ASP A 78 17.91 -6.93 -14.32
C ASP A 78 16.90 -7.88 -13.65
N GLY A 79 17.01 -9.19 -13.87
CA GLY A 79 16.24 -10.19 -13.16
C GLY A 79 16.48 -10.17 -11.65
N GLN A 80 17.75 -10.01 -11.21
CA GLN A 80 18.08 -9.89 -9.80
C GLN A 80 17.46 -8.61 -9.19
N LEU A 81 17.51 -7.48 -9.91
CA LEU A 81 16.83 -6.25 -9.48
C LEU A 81 15.31 -6.42 -9.42
N GLY A 82 14.72 -7.11 -10.39
CA GLY A 82 13.30 -7.46 -10.39
C GLY A 82 12.88 -8.31 -9.20
N VAL A 83 13.75 -9.24 -8.74
CA VAL A 83 13.53 -9.98 -7.48
C VAL A 83 13.55 -9.03 -6.28
N LEU A 84 14.54 -8.12 -6.21
CA LEU A 84 14.68 -7.19 -5.08
C LEU A 84 13.51 -6.21 -4.94
N THR A 85 12.98 -5.71 -6.06
CA THR A 85 11.87 -4.73 -6.07
C THR A 85 10.49 -5.38 -6.03
N GLY A 86 10.36 -6.61 -6.53
CA GLY A 86 9.10 -7.31 -6.66
C GLY A 86 8.90 -8.43 -5.66
N VAL A 87 9.29 -9.63 -6.06
CA VAL A 87 8.92 -10.88 -5.37
C VAL A 87 9.44 -10.94 -3.93
N SER A 88 10.70 -10.56 -3.68
CA SER A 88 11.27 -10.64 -2.33
C SER A 88 10.48 -9.83 -1.32
N PHE A 89 10.04 -8.64 -1.73
CA PHE A 89 9.21 -7.80 -0.89
C PHE A 89 7.76 -8.32 -0.80
N ALA A 90 7.09 -8.53 -1.94
CA ALA A 90 5.67 -8.89 -1.98
C ALA A 90 5.38 -10.22 -1.27
N PHE A 91 6.20 -11.24 -1.47
CA PHE A 91 6.03 -12.55 -0.85
C PHE A 91 6.15 -12.48 0.67
N PHE A 92 7.21 -11.88 1.19
CA PHE A 92 7.41 -11.80 2.64
C PHE A 92 6.47 -10.82 3.33
N TYR A 93 6.06 -9.73 2.65
CA TYR A 93 5.00 -8.84 3.12
C TYR A 93 3.68 -9.59 3.33
N VAL A 94 3.26 -10.42 2.38
CA VAL A 94 2.03 -11.22 2.48
C VAL A 94 2.18 -12.32 3.54
N LEU A 95 3.28 -13.06 3.52
CA LEU A 95 3.53 -14.17 4.43
C LEU A 95 3.55 -13.71 5.90
N ALA A 96 4.25 -12.61 6.19
CA ALA A 96 4.34 -12.04 7.52
C ALA A 96 3.08 -11.28 7.93
N GLY A 97 2.34 -10.70 6.97
CA GLY A 97 1.16 -9.89 7.24
C GLY A 97 0.06 -10.64 7.99
N ILE A 98 -0.20 -11.90 7.64
CA ILE A 98 -1.25 -12.71 8.28
C ILE A 98 -0.95 -12.96 9.78
N PRO A 99 0.21 -13.51 10.18
CA PRO A 99 0.50 -13.74 11.60
C PRO A 99 0.62 -12.43 12.39
N ILE A 100 1.21 -11.37 11.82
CA ILE A 100 1.34 -10.07 12.48
C ILE A 100 -0.03 -9.43 12.70
N ALA A 101 -0.94 -9.48 11.72
CA ALA A 101 -2.30 -8.98 11.88
C ALA A 101 -3.06 -9.73 13.00
N ARG A 102 -2.95 -11.07 13.04
CA ARG A 102 -3.54 -11.88 14.13
C ARG A 102 -2.96 -11.53 15.50
N TYR A 103 -1.66 -11.26 15.57
CA TYR A 103 -1.02 -10.81 16.81
C TYR A 103 -1.52 -9.41 17.19
N ALA A 104 -1.63 -8.49 16.23
CA ALA A 104 -2.16 -7.15 16.45
C ALA A 104 -3.63 -7.16 16.92
N ASP A 105 -4.45 -8.12 16.46
CA ASP A 105 -5.84 -8.29 16.92
C ASP A 105 -5.96 -8.60 18.42
N ARG A 106 -4.96 -9.22 19.02
CA ARG A 106 -4.96 -9.62 20.43
C ARG A 106 -4.04 -8.77 21.30
N GLY A 107 -2.98 -8.22 20.70
CA GLY A 107 -1.92 -7.47 21.36
C GLY A 107 -2.13 -5.95 21.34
N ASN A 108 -1.09 -5.20 21.69
CA ASN A 108 -1.08 -3.74 21.66
C ASN A 108 -0.66 -3.27 20.25
N ARG A 109 -1.62 -2.68 19.51
CA ARG A 109 -1.44 -2.26 18.09
C ARG A 109 -0.38 -1.18 17.92
N ARG A 110 -0.31 -0.23 18.88
CA ARG A 110 0.76 0.78 18.90
C ARG A 110 2.14 0.14 18.93
N ASN A 111 2.33 -0.88 19.77
CA ASN A 111 3.62 -1.58 19.86
C ASN A 111 3.95 -2.31 18.58
N VAL A 112 2.95 -2.96 17.94
CA VAL A 112 3.14 -3.61 16.64
C VAL A 112 3.61 -2.61 15.60
N ILE A 113 2.94 -1.46 15.47
CA ILE A 113 3.35 -0.40 14.55
C ILE A 113 4.77 0.08 14.87
N ALA A 114 5.08 0.39 16.13
CA ALA A 114 6.38 0.90 16.52
C ALA A 114 7.52 -0.10 16.20
N TYR A 115 7.35 -1.38 16.53
CA TYR A 115 8.35 -2.42 16.19
C TYR A 115 8.47 -2.61 14.69
N SER A 116 7.36 -2.60 13.98
CA SER A 116 7.33 -2.69 12.52
C SER A 116 8.11 -1.56 11.88
N VAL A 117 7.83 -0.30 12.26
CA VAL A 117 8.58 0.88 11.79
C VAL A 117 10.08 0.72 12.08
N GLY A 118 10.45 0.33 13.30
CA GLY A 118 11.84 0.14 13.71
C GLY A 118 12.56 -0.92 12.88
N VAL A 119 11.90 -2.07 12.63
CA VAL A 119 12.49 -3.18 11.87
C VAL A 119 12.73 -2.78 10.41
N TRP A 120 11.70 -2.28 9.69
CA TRP A 120 11.92 -1.93 8.29
C TRP A 120 12.91 -0.78 8.13
N SER A 121 12.84 0.24 8.99
CA SER A 121 13.76 1.39 8.93
C SER A 121 15.22 0.99 9.17
N LEU A 122 15.44 0.06 10.13
CA LEU A 122 16.76 -0.52 10.35
C LEU A 122 17.23 -1.30 9.12
N MET A 123 16.37 -2.15 8.53
CA MET A 123 16.70 -2.92 7.34
C MET A 123 16.98 -2.03 6.13
N THR A 124 16.24 -0.91 6.00
CA THR A 124 16.52 0.12 4.98
C THR A 124 17.90 0.72 5.19
N ALA A 125 18.23 1.17 6.40
CA ALA A 125 19.55 1.70 6.70
C ALA A 125 20.67 0.66 6.44
N VAL A 126 20.45 -0.60 6.84
CA VAL A 126 21.37 -1.72 6.61
C VAL A 126 21.56 -2.01 5.11
N SER A 127 20.54 -1.74 4.26
CA SER A 127 20.70 -1.86 2.80
C SER A 127 21.84 -1.00 2.27
N GLY A 128 22.12 0.16 2.89
CA GLY A 128 23.25 1.01 2.52
C GLY A 128 24.64 0.38 2.81
N ALA A 129 24.71 -0.63 3.68
CA ALA A 129 25.93 -1.36 3.98
C ALA A 129 26.09 -2.66 3.16
N ALA A 130 25.20 -2.91 2.20
CA ALA A 130 25.22 -4.13 1.40
C ALA A 130 26.47 -4.18 0.49
N LEU A 131 27.17 -5.32 0.51
CA LEU A 131 28.39 -5.57 -0.27
C LEU A 131 28.12 -6.46 -1.51
N ASN A 132 26.97 -7.08 -1.57
CA ASN A 132 26.57 -8.00 -2.65
C ASN A 132 25.05 -8.14 -2.71
N TYR A 133 24.57 -8.88 -3.72
CA TYR A 133 23.16 -9.18 -3.94
C TYR A 133 22.46 -9.78 -2.71
N PHE A 134 23.08 -10.76 -2.04
CA PHE A 134 22.44 -11.47 -0.93
C PHE A 134 22.24 -10.57 0.29
N HIS A 135 23.16 -9.63 0.57
CA HIS A 135 22.97 -8.66 1.64
C HIS A 135 21.75 -7.76 1.37
N LEU A 136 21.61 -7.26 0.12
CA LEU A 136 20.43 -6.49 -0.27
C LEU A 136 19.16 -7.33 -0.20
N LEU A 137 19.20 -8.57 -0.68
CA LEU A 137 18.04 -9.47 -0.66
C LEU A 137 17.54 -9.71 0.77
N LEU A 138 18.43 -10.02 1.69
CA LEU A 138 18.08 -10.22 3.11
C LEU A 138 17.53 -8.93 3.75
N ALA A 139 18.13 -7.80 3.45
CA ALA A 139 17.63 -6.51 3.92
C ALA A 139 16.22 -6.22 3.36
N ARG A 140 15.96 -6.47 2.06
CA ARG A 140 14.64 -6.30 1.44
C ARG A 140 13.58 -7.24 2.00
N ILE A 141 13.94 -8.49 2.29
CA ILE A 141 13.07 -9.43 3.02
C ILE A 141 12.70 -8.84 4.40
N GLY A 142 13.68 -8.34 5.13
CA GLY A 142 13.47 -7.71 6.44
C GLY A 142 12.59 -6.47 6.36
N VAL A 143 12.74 -5.63 5.32
CA VAL A 143 11.82 -4.51 5.03
C VAL A 143 10.40 -5.03 4.80
N GLY A 144 10.21 -6.03 3.93
CA GLY A 144 8.88 -6.58 3.64
C GLY A 144 8.17 -7.13 4.89
N ILE A 145 8.90 -7.85 5.76
CA ILE A 145 8.37 -8.36 7.04
C ILE A 145 8.00 -7.20 7.97
N GLY A 146 8.88 -6.19 8.08
CA GLY A 146 8.63 -5.02 8.93
C GLY A 146 7.41 -4.24 8.49
N GLU A 147 7.28 -3.92 7.21
CA GLU A 147 6.17 -3.14 6.67
C GLU A 147 4.81 -3.82 6.82
N ALA A 148 4.78 -5.16 6.81
CA ALA A 148 3.54 -5.94 6.92
C ALA A 148 2.74 -5.66 8.21
N GLY A 149 3.40 -5.21 9.27
CA GLY A 149 2.75 -4.93 10.56
C GLY A 149 2.22 -3.50 10.73
N CYS A 150 2.19 -2.67 9.68
CA CYS A 150 1.81 -1.27 9.81
C CYS A 150 0.34 -1.00 9.48
N SER A 151 -0.12 -1.31 8.27
CA SER A 151 -1.42 -0.86 7.77
C SER A 151 -2.63 -1.47 8.51
N PRO A 152 -2.71 -2.78 8.78
CA PRO A 152 -3.87 -3.34 9.47
C PRO A 152 -4.07 -2.77 10.89
N PRO A 153 -3.05 -2.67 11.76
CA PRO A 153 -3.19 -2.04 13.06
C PRO A 153 -3.51 -0.55 12.99
N ALA A 154 -2.96 0.19 12.01
CA ALA A 154 -3.25 1.61 11.82
C ALA A 154 -4.74 1.83 11.47
N HIS A 155 -5.29 1.07 10.53
CA HIS A 155 -6.72 1.12 10.19
C HIS A 155 -7.60 0.79 11.40
N SER A 156 -7.21 -0.20 12.20
CA SER A 156 -7.93 -0.57 13.42
C SER A 156 -7.91 0.56 14.47
N ILE A 157 -6.75 1.20 14.69
CA ILE A 157 -6.64 2.36 15.59
C ILE A 157 -7.51 3.51 15.09
N ILE A 158 -7.45 3.87 13.79
CA ILE A 158 -8.27 4.94 13.21
C ILE A 158 -9.75 4.66 13.41
N SER A 159 -10.19 3.41 13.22
CA SER A 159 -11.57 3.00 13.41
C SER A 159 -12.07 3.16 14.85
N ASP A 160 -11.19 2.99 15.84
CA ASP A 160 -11.53 3.14 17.26
C ASP A 160 -11.53 4.61 17.74
N ILE A 161 -10.68 5.46 17.15
CA ILE A 161 -10.56 6.87 17.57
C ILE A 161 -11.54 7.82 16.85
N PHE A 162 -12.05 7.40 15.66
CA PHE A 162 -13.01 8.20 14.90
C PHE A 162 -14.40 7.56 14.87
N PRO A 163 -15.48 8.36 15.09
CA PRO A 163 -16.84 7.87 14.98
C PRO A 163 -17.17 7.46 13.53
N PRO A 164 -18.12 6.54 13.29
CA PRO A 164 -18.46 6.01 11.96
C PRO A 164 -18.64 7.08 10.88
N LYS A 165 -19.29 8.20 11.21
CA LYS A 165 -19.53 9.32 10.29
C LYS A 165 -18.25 10.04 9.80
N LYS A 166 -17.14 9.97 10.55
CA LYS A 166 -15.85 10.62 10.23
C LYS A 166 -14.75 9.62 9.85
N ARG A 167 -15.02 8.31 9.97
CA ARG A 167 -14.04 7.25 9.76
C ARG A 167 -13.51 7.22 8.32
N ALA A 168 -14.40 7.34 7.33
CA ALA A 168 -14.02 7.36 5.93
C ALA A 168 -13.05 8.51 5.60
N SER A 169 -13.36 9.72 6.07
CA SER A 169 -12.48 10.89 5.87
C SER A 169 -11.13 10.73 6.57
N ALA A 170 -11.10 10.13 7.77
CA ALA A 170 -9.85 9.87 8.47
C ALA A 170 -8.97 8.83 7.74
N ILE A 171 -9.58 7.76 7.23
CA ILE A 171 -8.87 6.76 6.41
C ILE A 171 -8.37 7.38 5.11
N ALA A 172 -9.16 8.22 4.45
CA ALA A 172 -8.74 8.94 3.24
C ALA A 172 -7.53 9.85 3.53
N PHE A 173 -7.54 10.58 4.63
CA PHE A 173 -6.40 11.40 5.07
C PHE A 173 -5.16 10.54 5.33
N TYR A 174 -5.30 9.42 6.04
CA TYR A 174 -4.22 8.46 6.25
C TYR A 174 -3.65 7.96 4.92
N SER A 175 -4.52 7.65 3.94
CA SER A 175 -4.13 7.14 2.62
C SER A 175 -3.39 8.16 1.76
N MET A 176 -3.52 9.47 2.02
CA MET A 176 -2.69 10.49 1.36
C MET A 176 -1.19 10.26 1.61
N GLY A 177 -0.85 9.59 2.71
CA GLY A 177 0.51 9.18 3.02
C GLY A 177 1.20 8.39 1.90
N VAL A 178 0.45 7.63 1.09
CA VAL A 178 0.97 6.91 -0.08
C VAL A 178 1.59 7.89 -1.09
N ASN A 179 0.82 8.87 -1.53
CA ASN A 179 1.26 9.81 -2.57
C ASN A 179 2.35 10.75 -2.06
N ILE A 180 2.26 11.17 -0.79
CA ILE A 180 3.31 11.96 -0.11
C ILE A 180 4.60 11.14 -0.06
N GLY A 181 4.51 9.85 0.30
CA GLY A 181 5.65 8.96 0.34
C GLY A 181 6.29 8.73 -1.03
N ILE A 182 5.49 8.52 -2.07
CA ILE A 182 5.97 8.38 -3.46
C ILE A 182 6.70 9.66 -3.90
N LEU A 183 6.08 10.82 -3.68
CA LEU A 183 6.66 12.11 -4.03
C LEU A 183 8.02 12.31 -3.38
N PHE A 184 8.10 12.18 -2.06
CA PHE A 184 9.35 12.41 -1.33
C PHE A 184 10.36 11.27 -1.53
N GLY A 185 9.89 10.03 -1.78
CA GLY A 185 10.78 8.89 -2.05
C GLY A 185 11.58 9.07 -3.34
N PHE A 186 10.94 9.46 -4.42
CA PHE A 186 11.64 9.80 -5.65
C PHE A 186 12.50 11.04 -5.51
N LEU A 187 11.95 12.12 -4.92
CA LEU A 187 12.67 13.38 -4.78
C LEU A 187 13.94 13.22 -3.94
N PHE A 188 13.81 12.71 -2.71
CA PHE A 188 14.96 12.52 -1.83
C PHE A 188 15.90 11.43 -2.32
N GLY A 189 15.34 10.30 -2.80
CA GLY A 189 16.16 9.20 -3.33
C GLY A 189 17.02 9.63 -4.49
N GLY A 190 16.46 10.40 -5.44
CA GLY A 190 17.18 10.91 -6.59
C GLY A 190 18.31 11.87 -6.20
N TRP A 191 18.00 12.92 -5.43
CA TRP A 191 18.99 13.94 -5.05
C TRP A 191 20.04 13.41 -4.04
N LEU A 192 19.64 12.55 -3.10
CA LEU A 192 20.62 11.93 -2.20
C LEU A 192 21.60 11.04 -2.96
N ASN A 193 21.13 10.30 -3.96
CA ASN A 193 22.00 9.49 -4.80
C ASN A 193 22.93 10.35 -5.65
N GLU A 194 22.42 11.43 -6.22
CA GLU A 194 23.20 12.36 -7.05
C GLU A 194 24.42 12.93 -6.31
N TYR A 195 24.21 13.36 -5.05
CA TYR A 195 25.26 14.03 -4.29
C TYR A 195 26.09 13.12 -3.41
N PHE A 196 25.51 12.03 -2.90
CA PHE A 196 26.12 11.21 -1.85
C PHE A 196 26.19 9.71 -2.17
N GLY A 197 25.58 9.29 -3.29
CA GLY A 197 25.49 7.89 -3.68
C GLY A 197 24.37 7.12 -2.95
N TRP A 198 24.03 5.94 -3.53
CA TRP A 198 22.91 5.13 -3.09
C TRP A 198 23.03 4.59 -1.65
N ARG A 199 24.25 4.34 -1.18
CA ARG A 199 24.51 3.83 0.18
C ARG A 199 24.06 4.85 1.23
N VAL A 200 24.47 6.11 1.04
CA VAL A 200 24.11 7.22 1.94
C VAL A 200 22.61 7.49 1.85
N ALA A 201 22.01 7.38 0.65
CA ALA A 201 20.57 7.56 0.48
C ALA A 201 19.75 6.58 1.34
N PHE A 202 20.13 5.29 1.38
CA PHE A 202 19.49 4.30 2.26
C PHE A 202 19.64 4.63 3.75
N VAL A 203 20.83 5.05 4.17
CA VAL A 203 21.10 5.39 5.59
C VAL A 203 20.29 6.64 5.99
N VAL A 204 20.33 7.70 5.18
CA VAL A 204 19.64 8.98 5.44
C VAL A 204 18.13 8.82 5.47
N VAL A 205 17.56 7.93 4.66
CA VAL A 205 16.13 7.65 4.66
C VAL A 205 15.72 6.68 5.78
N GLY A 206 16.55 5.67 6.07
CA GLY A 206 16.24 4.68 7.09
C GLY A 206 16.35 5.20 8.52
N LEU A 207 17.39 5.97 8.86
CA LEU A 207 17.60 6.44 10.23
C LEU A 207 16.45 7.27 10.83
N PRO A 208 15.83 8.25 10.12
CA PRO A 208 14.69 8.99 10.63
C PRO A 208 13.49 8.10 10.97
N GLY A 209 13.32 6.97 10.27
CA GLY A 209 12.27 6.01 10.58
C GLY A 209 12.46 5.34 11.94
N ILE A 210 13.70 5.15 12.42
CA ILE A 210 13.96 4.64 13.77
C ILE A 210 13.49 5.66 14.82
N LEU A 211 13.74 6.96 14.59
CA LEU A 211 13.22 8.03 15.45
C LEU A 211 11.69 8.06 15.43
N LEU A 212 11.10 7.84 14.26
CA LEU A 212 9.65 7.74 14.11
C LEU A 212 9.09 6.54 14.88
N ALA A 213 9.77 5.40 14.92
CA ALA A 213 9.38 4.24 15.72
C ALA A 213 9.36 4.57 17.22
N VAL A 214 10.38 5.28 17.72
CA VAL A 214 10.43 5.76 19.10
C VAL A 214 9.28 6.75 19.38
N LEU A 215 9.03 7.68 18.45
CA LEU A 215 7.93 8.65 18.57
C LEU A 215 6.57 7.95 18.64
N VAL A 216 6.30 6.98 17.77
CA VAL A 216 5.09 6.15 17.81
C VAL A 216 4.97 5.44 19.15
N ARG A 217 6.06 4.82 19.63
CA ARG A 217 6.07 4.05 20.88
C ARG A 217 5.78 4.89 22.10
N THR A 218 6.24 6.12 22.14
CA THR A 218 6.18 7.01 23.31
C THR A 218 4.95 7.92 23.30
N THR A 219 4.49 8.39 22.16
CA THR A 219 3.46 9.43 22.09
C THR A 219 2.08 8.93 21.63
N LEU A 220 2.02 7.90 20.77
CA LEU A 220 0.74 7.30 20.37
C LEU A 220 0.14 6.54 21.56
N ALA A 221 -1.12 6.76 21.87
CA ALA A 221 -1.82 5.97 22.89
C ALA A 221 -2.54 4.78 22.22
N GLU A 222 -2.62 3.65 22.94
CA GLU A 222 -3.47 2.53 22.49
C GLU A 222 -4.93 2.86 22.81
N PRO A 223 -5.83 2.95 21.81
CA PRO A 223 -7.24 3.24 22.05
C PRO A 223 -7.98 2.01 22.61
N ILE A 224 -9.10 2.28 23.29
CA ILE A 224 -10.01 1.22 23.72
C ILE A 224 -10.67 0.61 22.49
N ARG A 225 -10.55 -0.71 22.34
CA ARG A 225 -11.08 -1.45 21.19
C ARG A 225 -12.61 -1.41 21.15
N GLY A 226 -13.15 -1.22 19.93
CA GLY A 226 -14.59 -1.22 19.71
C GLY A 226 -15.32 -0.05 20.41
N HIS A 227 -14.61 1.06 20.72
CA HIS A 227 -15.21 2.20 21.45
C HIS A 227 -16.41 2.80 20.73
N HIS A 228 -16.45 2.68 19.41
CA HIS A 228 -17.53 3.19 18.56
C HIS A 228 -18.33 2.08 17.87
N GLU A 229 -18.19 0.82 18.29
CA GLU A 229 -18.90 -0.31 17.70
C GLU A 229 -20.05 -0.81 18.58
N ASP A 230 -21.20 -1.03 17.96
CA ASP A 230 -22.33 -1.70 18.62
C ASP A 230 -21.97 -3.17 18.87
N LYS A 231 -21.89 -3.56 20.14
CA LYS A 231 -21.53 -4.91 20.59
C LYS A 231 -22.40 -6.03 19.99
N LYS A 232 -23.60 -5.71 19.48
CA LYS A 232 -24.52 -6.68 18.84
C LYS A 232 -24.09 -7.10 17.44
N LEU A 233 -23.22 -6.33 16.76
CA LEU A 233 -22.76 -6.63 15.39
C LEU A 233 -21.52 -7.51 15.34
N ALA A 234 -20.83 -7.74 16.46
CA ALA A 234 -19.55 -8.44 16.53
C ALA A 234 -19.64 -9.97 16.59
N SER A 235 -20.84 -10.58 16.67
CA SER A 235 -20.96 -11.99 17.06
C SER A 235 -20.77 -13.04 15.94
N ASN A 236 -20.83 -12.68 14.65
CA ASN A 236 -20.62 -13.64 13.56
C ASN A 236 -19.50 -13.20 12.63
N ARG A 237 -18.30 -13.78 12.83
CA ARG A 237 -17.19 -13.63 11.89
C ARG A 237 -17.48 -14.38 10.60
N VAL A 238 -17.49 -13.69 9.48
CA VAL A 238 -17.62 -14.33 8.17
C VAL A 238 -16.28 -14.99 7.82
N SER A 239 -16.33 -16.24 7.34
CA SER A 239 -15.13 -16.98 6.94
C SER A 239 -14.49 -16.35 5.69
N PHE A 240 -13.16 -16.28 5.66
CA PHE A 240 -12.43 -15.85 4.46
C PHE A 240 -12.75 -16.73 3.24
N ILE A 241 -12.90 -18.04 3.45
CA ILE A 241 -13.19 -19.01 2.39
C ILE A 241 -14.58 -18.77 1.81
N ASP A 242 -15.57 -18.45 2.66
CA ASP A 242 -16.94 -18.20 2.20
C ASP A 242 -17.01 -16.95 1.34
N VAL A 243 -16.29 -15.86 1.74
CA VAL A 243 -16.21 -14.63 0.94
C VAL A 243 -15.48 -14.89 -0.39
N LEU A 244 -14.38 -15.63 -0.35
CA LEU A 244 -13.65 -15.98 -1.57
C LEU A 244 -14.51 -16.84 -2.50
N SER A 245 -15.23 -17.84 -1.99
CA SER A 245 -16.12 -18.69 -2.77
C SER A 245 -17.25 -17.88 -3.41
N LEU A 246 -17.89 -16.98 -2.64
CA LEU A 246 -18.92 -16.10 -3.13
C LEU A 246 -18.38 -15.19 -4.26
N LEU A 247 -17.26 -14.52 -4.04
CA LEU A 247 -16.66 -13.64 -5.05
C LEU A 247 -16.25 -14.43 -6.30
N TRP A 248 -15.67 -15.62 -6.11
CA TRP A 248 -15.22 -16.45 -7.24
C TRP A 248 -16.37 -17.06 -8.04
N SER A 249 -17.58 -17.16 -7.48
CA SER A 249 -18.78 -17.56 -8.21
C SER A 249 -19.27 -16.47 -9.18
N ARG A 250 -18.87 -15.20 -8.98
CA ARG A 250 -19.27 -14.05 -9.81
C ARG A 250 -18.33 -13.87 -10.99
N LEU A 251 -18.85 -13.91 -12.21
CA LEU A 251 -18.06 -13.75 -13.44
C LEU A 251 -17.46 -12.35 -13.54
N SER A 252 -18.24 -11.32 -13.18
CA SER A 252 -17.77 -9.93 -13.15
C SER A 252 -16.57 -9.77 -12.22
N PHE A 253 -16.58 -10.40 -11.01
CA PHE A 253 -15.47 -10.35 -10.09
C PHE A 253 -14.20 -11.03 -10.65
N ARG A 254 -14.33 -12.23 -11.24
CA ARG A 254 -13.16 -12.92 -11.82
C ARG A 254 -12.46 -12.06 -12.86
N HIS A 255 -13.22 -11.55 -13.83
CA HIS A 255 -12.69 -10.69 -14.88
C HIS A 255 -12.10 -9.40 -14.32
N MET A 256 -12.80 -8.73 -13.41
CA MET A 256 -12.34 -7.51 -12.76
C MET A 256 -11.07 -7.75 -11.93
N CYS A 257 -10.98 -8.87 -11.19
CA CYS A 257 -9.81 -9.22 -10.40
C CYS A 257 -8.57 -9.46 -11.28
N PHE A 258 -8.73 -10.19 -12.40
CA PHE A 258 -7.65 -10.34 -13.38
C PHE A 258 -7.27 -9.01 -14.02
N ALA A 259 -8.24 -8.20 -14.42
CA ALA A 259 -7.99 -6.89 -14.99
C ALA A 259 -7.21 -5.98 -14.03
N ALA A 260 -7.64 -5.90 -12.77
CA ALA A 260 -6.95 -5.12 -11.72
C ALA A 260 -5.52 -5.62 -11.50
N SER A 261 -5.32 -6.94 -11.51
CA SER A 261 -3.99 -7.56 -11.35
C SER A 261 -3.06 -7.24 -12.52
N LEU A 262 -3.57 -7.25 -13.76
CA LEU A 262 -2.81 -6.89 -14.95
C LEU A 262 -2.51 -5.38 -15.02
N SER A 263 -3.46 -4.52 -14.59
CA SER A 263 -3.20 -3.09 -14.43
C SER A 263 -2.13 -2.83 -13.39
N ALA A 264 -2.21 -3.52 -12.23
CA ALA A 264 -1.21 -3.44 -11.18
C ALA A 264 0.16 -3.94 -11.67
N PHE A 265 0.19 -4.99 -12.50
CA PHE A 265 1.42 -5.49 -13.11
C PHE A 265 2.11 -4.40 -13.96
N ALA A 266 1.38 -3.79 -14.89
CA ALA A 266 1.94 -2.75 -15.75
C ALA A 266 2.34 -1.50 -14.95
N GLY A 267 1.49 -1.04 -14.02
CA GLY A 267 1.76 0.13 -13.19
C GLY A 267 2.96 -0.05 -12.26
N ASN A 268 3.08 -1.19 -11.55
CA ASN A 268 4.23 -1.45 -10.68
C ASN A 268 5.52 -1.68 -11.48
N SER A 269 5.44 -2.34 -12.64
CA SER A 269 6.58 -2.49 -13.54
C SER A 269 7.09 -1.14 -14.03
N SER A 270 6.19 -0.29 -14.52
CA SER A 270 6.53 1.07 -14.94
C SER A 270 7.16 1.86 -13.80
N ASN A 271 6.52 1.86 -12.61
CA ASN A 271 7.03 2.57 -11.44
C ASN A 271 8.43 2.11 -11.00
N SER A 272 8.72 0.81 -11.12
CA SER A 272 10.03 0.26 -10.75
C SER A 272 11.12 0.54 -11.78
N TRP A 273 10.80 0.49 -13.07
CA TRP A 273 11.81 0.47 -14.13
C TRP A 273 11.98 1.77 -14.91
N THR A 274 11.03 2.71 -14.81
CA THR A 274 11.13 3.98 -15.58
C THR A 274 12.38 4.76 -15.22
N ALA A 275 12.81 4.76 -13.96
CA ALA A 275 14.04 5.43 -13.56
C ALA A 275 15.27 4.81 -14.26
N SER A 276 15.42 3.49 -14.21
CA SER A 276 16.52 2.78 -14.87
C SER A 276 16.48 2.96 -16.39
N PHE A 277 15.30 2.92 -16.99
CA PHE A 277 15.14 3.20 -18.43
C PHE A 277 15.64 4.60 -18.80
N MET A 278 15.20 5.63 -18.09
CA MET A 278 15.62 7.01 -18.37
C MET A 278 17.12 7.23 -18.14
N MET A 279 17.71 6.61 -17.12
CA MET A 279 19.14 6.67 -16.90
C MET A 279 19.93 5.97 -18.02
N ARG A 280 19.51 4.77 -18.46
CA ARG A 280 20.24 3.98 -19.46
C ARG A 280 20.08 4.51 -20.87
N SER A 281 18.83 4.78 -21.31
CA SER A 281 18.54 5.13 -22.69
C SER A 281 18.68 6.63 -22.97
N HIS A 282 18.54 7.49 -21.94
CA HIS A 282 18.56 8.95 -22.11
C HIS A 282 19.67 9.66 -21.32
N GLY A 283 20.45 8.94 -20.50
CA GLY A 283 21.58 9.52 -19.75
C GLY A 283 21.17 10.54 -18.68
N MET A 284 19.92 10.50 -18.20
CA MET A 284 19.45 11.45 -17.19
C MET A 284 20.08 11.19 -15.82
N SER A 285 20.32 12.28 -15.06
CA SER A 285 20.79 12.17 -13.69
C SER A 285 19.69 11.71 -12.74
N SER A 286 20.08 11.10 -11.62
CA SER A 286 19.12 10.59 -10.64
C SER A 286 18.33 11.69 -9.93
N GLY A 287 18.95 12.85 -9.67
CA GLY A 287 18.30 13.98 -8.99
C GLY A 287 17.22 14.64 -9.85
N GLU A 288 17.56 14.93 -11.11
CA GLU A 288 16.62 15.48 -12.06
C GLU A 288 15.44 14.52 -12.28
N LEU A 289 15.75 13.25 -12.53
CA LEU A 289 14.74 12.22 -12.75
C LEU A 289 13.85 12.00 -11.52
N GLY A 290 14.44 12.03 -10.32
CA GLY A 290 13.70 11.96 -9.07
C GLY A 290 12.67 13.09 -8.94
N THR A 291 13.00 14.30 -9.40
CA THR A 291 12.06 15.44 -9.43
C THR A 291 10.91 15.20 -10.41
N TRP A 292 11.20 14.76 -11.64
CA TRP A 292 10.17 14.45 -12.62
C TRP A 292 9.24 13.32 -12.18
N LEU A 293 9.79 12.21 -11.66
CA LEU A 293 9.00 11.08 -11.21
C LEU A 293 8.18 11.39 -9.95
N ALA A 294 8.69 12.24 -9.05
CA ALA A 294 7.91 12.75 -7.93
C ALA A 294 6.62 13.44 -8.41
N MET A 295 6.69 14.23 -9.45
CA MET A 295 5.54 14.94 -10.03
C MET A 295 4.62 13.97 -10.81
N ILE A 296 5.20 13.16 -11.70
CA ILE A 296 4.44 12.27 -12.59
C ILE A 296 3.73 11.19 -11.78
N VAL A 297 4.46 10.46 -10.93
CA VAL A 297 3.92 9.30 -10.20
C VAL A 297 3.24 9.75 -8.90
N GLY A 298 3.86 10.67 -8.13
CA GLY A 298 3.33 11.14 -6.85
C GLY A 298 2.06 11.98 -7.03
N LEU A 299 2.16 13.12 -7.72
CA LEU A 299 1.01 14.00 -7.93
C LEU A 299 0.06 13.47 -9.01
N GLY A 300 0.60 12.98 -10.14
CA GLY A 300 -0.20 12.40 -11.22
C GLY A 300 -1.02 11.22 -10.73
N GLY A 301 -0.40 10.31 -9.97
CA GLY A 301 -1.10 9.17 -9.37
C GLY A 301 -2.23 9.58 -8.43
N ALA A 302 -2.02 10.60 -7.58
CA ALA A 302 -3.06 11.14 -6.69
C ALA A 302 -4.25 11.70 -7.47
N ILE A 303 -3.97 12.49 -8.51
CA ILE A 303 -5.00 13.07 -9.39
C ILE A 303 -5.76 11.94 -10.12
N GLY A 304 -5.04 10.92 -10.61
CA GLY A 304 -5.62 9.76 -11.29
C GLY A 304 -6.59 8.97 -10.43
N VAL A 305 -6.22 8.67 -9.17
CA VAL A 305 -7.10 7.96 -8.22
C VAL A 305 -8.35 8.78 -7.91
N LEU A 306 -8.17 10.04 -7.54
CA LEU A 306 -9.29 10.91 -7.15
C LEU A 306 -10.19 11.25 -8.35
N GLY A 307 -9.59 11.67 -9.46
CA GLY A 307 -10.32 12.01 -10.68
C GLY A 307 -11.02 10.81 -11.28
N GLY A 308 -10.35 9.65 -11.31
CA GLY A 308 -10.94 8.39 -11.76
C GLY A 308 -12.15 7.97 -10.92
N GLY A 309 -12.06 8.04 -9.59
CA GLY A 309 -13.17 7.74 -8.70
C GLY A 309 -14.37 8.68 -8.91
N LEU A 310 -14.15 10.00 -8.89
CA LEU A 310 -15.21 10.99 -9.10
C LEU A 310 -15.88 10.88 -10.47
N LEU A 311 -15.07 10.62 -11.51
CA LEU A 311 -15.60 10.43 -12.86
C LEU A 311 -16.41 9.15 -12.96
N ALA A 312 -15.92 8.06 -12.35
CA ALA A 312 -16.64 6.79 -12.30
C ALA A 312 -17.99 6.93 -11.60
N ASP A 313 -18.05 7.57 -10.44
CA ASP A 313 -19.30 7.79 -9.70
C ASP A 313 -20.32 8.61 -10.52
N LYS A 314 -19.85 9.66 -11.19
CA LYS A 314 -20.69 10.49 -12.05
C LYS A 314 -21.23 9.72 -13.25
N LEU A 315 -20.43 8.87 -13.87
CA LEU A 315 -20.86 8.08 -15.04
C LEU A 315 -21.72 6.88 -14.61
N ALA A 316 -21.37 6.24 -13.50
CA ALA A 316 -22.10 5.11 -12.95
C ALA A 316 -23.52 5.47 -12.47
N SER A 317 -23.81 6.76 -12.22
CA SER A 317 -25.19 7.21 -11.97
C SER A 317 -26.12 7.02 -13.18
N ARG A 318 -25.59 6.85 -14.39
CA ARG A 318 -26.33 6.57 -15.62
C ARG A 318 -26.36 5.07 -15.95
N ASP A 319 -25.22 4.39 -15.76
CA ASP A 319 -25.05 2.95 -16.01
C ASP A 319 -23.94 2.43 -15.12
N ARG A 320 -24.23 1.45 -14.26
CA ARG A 320 -23.27 0.85 -13.30
C ARG A 320 -22.04 0.23 -13.96
N ARG A 321 -22.13 -0.15 -15.25
CA ARG A 321 -21.02 -0.71 -16.04
C ARG A 321 -19.86 0.26 -16.17
N TRP A 322 -20.06 1.56 -15.99
CA TRP A 322 -19.00 2.56 -16.02
C TRP A 322 -17.92 2.35 -14.94
N TYR A 323 -18.22 1.66 -13.84
CA TYR A 323 -17.18 1.27 -12.89
C TYR A 323 -16.12 0.35 -13.52
N LEU A 324 -16.44 -0.39 -14.59
CA LEU A 324 -15.49 -1.24 -15.32
C LEU A 324 -15.14 -0.68 -16.70
N TRP A 325 -16.04 0.03 -17.39
CA TRP A 325 -15.73 0.66 -18.68
C TRP A 325 -14.69 1.77 -18.54
N LEU A 326 -14.76 2.60 -17.49
CA LEU A 326 -13.81 3.68 -17.29
C LEU A 326 -12.36 3.17 -17.18
N PRO A 327 -12.03 2.21 -16.30
CA PRO A 327 -10.68 1.65 -16.26
C PRO A 327 -10.31 0.89 -17.55
N ALA A 328 -11.26 0.25 -18.25
CA ALA A 328 -10.98 -0.35 -19.55
C ALA A 328 -10.52 0.68 -20.58
N ILE A 329 -11.25 1.79 -20.69
CA ILE A 329 -10.91 2.90 -21.60
C ILE A 329 -9.59 3.55 -21.17
N ALA A 330 -9.38 3.79 -19.87
CA ALA A 330 -8.15 4.38 -19.35
C ALA A 330 -6.92 3.52 -19.69
N ASN A 331 -7.02 2.20 -19.48
CA ASN A 331 -5.94 1.27 -19.81
C ASN A 331 -5.64 1.25 -21.30
N LEU A 332 -6.67 1.19 -22.14
CA LEU A 332 -6.48 1.22 -23.59
C LEU A 332 -5.88 2.56 -24.06
N ALA A 333 -6.33 3.67 -23.47
CA ALA A 333 -5.77 4.99 -23.76
C ALA A 333 -4.31 5.16 -23.32
N CYS A 334 -3.83 4.41 -22.31
CA CYS A 334 -2.41 4.37 -21.94
C CYS A 334 -1.51 3.82 -23.05
N VAL A 335 -2.02 2.85 -23.85
CA VAL A 335 -1.18 2.08 -24.77
C VAL A 335 -0.40 2.95 -25.76
N PRO A 336 -1.01 3.88 -26.54
CA PRO A 336 -0.27 4.70 -27.47
C PRO A 336 0.78 5.59 -26.80
N PHE A 337 0.49 6.07 -25.58
CA PHE A 337 1.46 6.87 -24.82
C PHE A 337 2.63 6.03 -24.32
N LEU A 338 2.39 4.79 -23.84
CA LEU A 338 3.46 3.88 -23.46
C LEU A 338 4.36 3.54 -24.65
N VAL A 339 3.77 3.23 -25.80
CA VAL A 339 4.56 3.00 -27.03
C VAL A 339 5.38 4.24 -27.37
N ALA A 340 4.80 5.43 -27.31
CA ALA A 340 5.50 6.67 -27.61
C ALA A 340 6.64 6.95 -26.60
N VAL A 341 6.40 6.77 -25.30
CA VAL A 341 7.42 6.95 -24.23
C VAL A 341 8.68 6.14 -24.52
N TYR A 342 8.52 4.88 -24.90
CA TYR A 342 9.64 3.99 -25.16
C TYR A 342 10.18 4.05 -26.60
N SER A 343 9.63 4.93 -27.47
CA SER A 343 10.06 5.05 -28.87
C SER A 343 10.73 6.40 -29.19
N VAL A 344 10.52 7.42 -28.35
CA VAL A 344 11.10 8.75 -28.60
C VAL A 344 12.53 8.85 -28.07
N ASP A 345 13.38 9.59 -28.80
CA ASP A 345 14.80 9.75 -28.43
C ASP A 345 15.03 10.92 -27.43
N ASN A 346 14.09 11.87 -27.37
CA ASN A 346 14.22 13.00 -26.46
C ASN A 346 13.66 12.68 -25.07
N ALA A 347 14.51 12.76 -24.04
CA ALA A 347 14.19 12.47 -22.65
C ALA A 347 13.00 13.26 -22.10
N TYR A 348 12.96 14.56 -22.35
CA TYR A 348 11.89 15.42 -21.86
C TYR A 348 10.55 15.15 -22.54
N THR A 349 10.59 14.82 -23.83
CA THR A 349 9.40 14.39 -24.57
C THR A 349 8.86 13.08 -23.98
N ALA A 350 9.74 12.10 -23.68
CA ALA A 350 9.35 10.86 -23.02
C ALA A 350 8.73 11.10 -21.65
N LEU A 351 9.32 12.00 -20.84
CA LEU A 351 8.78 12.36 -19.51
C LEU A 351 7.43 13.06 -19.63
N LEU A 352 7.24 13.99 -20.55
CA LEU A 352 5.96 14.65 -20.77
C LEU A 352 4.88 13.66 -21.22
N LEU A 353 5.21 12.75 -22.13
CA LEU A 353 4.31 11.68 -22.54
C LEU A 353 3.97 10.73 -21.38
N SER A 354 4.88 10.52 -20.43
CA SER A 354 4.67 9.68 -19.24
C SER A 354 3.66 10.28 -18.25
N VAL A 355 3.32 11.56 -18.34
CA VAL A 355 2.29 12.20 -17.51
C VAL A 355 0.93 11.51 -17.70
N ILE A 356 0.57 11.16 -18.93
CA ILE A 356 -0.71 10.51 -19.22
C ILE A 356 -0.81 9.11 -18.60
N PRO A 357 0.14 8.19 -18.82
CA PRO A 357 0.17 6.93 -18.07
C PRO A 357 0.19 7.13 -16.55
N GLY A 358 0.97 8.09 -16.04
CA GLY A 358 1.03 8.41 -14.62
C GLY A 358 -0.33 8.75 -13.99
N LEU A 359 -1.19 9.46 -14.74
CA LEU A 359 -2.57 9.74 -14.36
C LEU A 359 -3.47 8.50 -14.47
N LEU A 360 -3.37 7.74 -15.57
CA LEU A 360 -4.34 6.72 -15.93
C LEU A 360 -4.10 5.37 -15.23
N PHE A 361 -2.86 5.01 -14.87
CA PHE A 361 -2.52 3.74 -14.24
C PHE A 361 -3.31 3.44 -12.95
N ASN A 362 -3.75 4.46 -12.23
CA ASN A 362 -4.41 4.29 -10.94
C ASN A 362 -5.93 4.46 -10.99
N VAL A 363 -6.53 4.75 -12.15
CA VAL A 363 -7.99 4.95 -12.31
C VAL A 363 -8.79 3.72 -11.87
N TYR A 364 -8.25 2.52 -12.08
CA TYR A 364 -8.95 1.27 -11.72
C TYR A 364 -9.09 1.06 -10.21
N LEU A 365 -8.24 1.65 -9.38
CA LEU A 365 -8.10 1.27 -7.98
C LEU A 365 -9.39 1.52 -7.17
N GLY A 366 -9.93 2.74 -7.27
CA GLY A 366 -11.18 3.10 -6.59
C GLY A 366 -12.39 2.34 -7.11
N THR A 367 -12.50 2.23 -8.42
CA THR A 367 -13.64 1.59 -9.10
C THR A 367 -13.73 0.10 -8.78
N THR A 368 -12.59 -0.63 -8.80
CA THR A 368 -12.57 -2.07 -8.50
C THR A 368 -12.85 -2.37 -7.04
N ILE A 369 -12.36 -1.55 -6.10
CA ILE A 369 -12.68 -1.70 -4.67
C ILE A 369 -14.17 -1.47 -4.44
N ALA A 370 -14.73 -0.39 -4.98
CA ALA A 370 -16.16 -0.06 -4.83
C ALA A 370 -17.04 -1.17 -5.41
N THR A 371 -16.74 -1.64 -6.62
CA THR A 371 -17.47 -2.75 -7.26
C THR A 371 -17.37 -4.04 -6.44
N THR A 372 -16.17 -4.40 -5.96
CA THR A 372 -15.98 -5.59 -5.12
C THR A 372 -16.83 -5.53 -3.86
N GLN A 373 -16.89 -4.36 -3.20
CA GLN A 373 -17.72 -4.18 -2.01
C GLN A 373 -19.21 -4.23 -2.30
N SER A 374 -19.64 -3.86 -3.52
CA SER A 374 -21.03 -3.92 -3.93
C SER A 374 -21.51 -5.33 -4.30
N LEU A 375 -20.58 -6.25 -4.60
CA LEU A 375 -20.89 -7.66 -4.90
C LEU A 375 -21.11 -8.52 -3.66
N VAL A 376 -20.91 -7.98 -2.45
CA VAL A 376 -21.00 -8.72 -1.18
C VAL A 376 -21.78 -7.94 -0.12
N GLY A 377 -22.37 -8.66 0.84
CA GLY A 377 -23.04 -8.04 1.99
C GLY A 377 -22.11 -7.20 2.87
N LEU A 378 -22.72 -6.27 3.63
CA LEU A 378 -22.00 -5.27 4.45
C LEU A 378 -20.87 -5.86 5.33
N ARG A 379 -21.09 -7.06 5.91
CA ARG A 379 -20.13 -7.73 6.80
C ARG A 379 -18.92 -8.32 6.06
N MET A 380 -19.01 -8.54 4.76
CA MET A 380 -17.99 -9.16 3.92
C MET A 380 -17.09 -8.15 3.23
N ARG A 381 -17.47 -6.86 3.16
CA ARG A 381 -16.80 -5.82 2.35
C ARG A 381 -15.30 -5.68 2.61
N ALA A 382 -14.90 -5.67 3.88
CA ALA A 382 -13.49 -5.55 4.24
C ALA A 382 -12.68 -6.78 3.77
N THR A 383 -13.21 -7.99 3.98
CA THR A 383 -12.58 -9.23 3.52
C THR A 383 -12.53 -9.32 2.00
N ALA A 384 -13.60 -8.90 1.32
CA ALA A 384 -13.66 -8.88 -0.15
C ALA A 384 -12.61 -7.95 -0.75
N SER A 385 -12.47 -6.72 -0.22
CA SER A 385 -11.42 -5.79 -0.64
C SER A 385 -10.01 -6.35 -0.37
N ALA A 386 -9.82 -7.02 0.77
CA ALA A 386 -8.53 -7.64 1.11
C ALA A 386 -8.17 -8.77 0.12
N ILE A 387 -9.15 -9.58 -0.30
CA ILE A 387 -8.95 -10.64 -1.31
C ILE A 387 -8.53 -10.04 -2.65
N LEU A 388 -9.23 -9.02 -3.14
CA LEU A 388 -8.88 -8.32 -4.38
C LEU A 388 -7.44 -7.78 -4.30
N MET A 389 -7.12 -7.06 -3.23
CA MET A 389 -5.79 -6.46 -3.05
C MET A 389 -4.68 -7.50 -2.92
N LEU A 390 -4.95 -8.63 -2.24
CA LEU A 390 -3.98 -9.72 -2.11
C LEU A 390 -3.60 -10.27 -3.48
N ILE A 391 -4.59 -10.60 -4.32
CA ILE A 391 -4.35 -11.15 -5.66
C ILE A 391 -3.64 -10.12 -6.54
N ALA A 392 -4.12 -8.88 -6.54
CA ALA A 392 -3.53 -7.80 -7.33
C ALA A 392 -2.08 -7.49 -6.91
N ASN A 393 -1.75 -7.56 -5.62
CA ASN A 393 -0.38 -7.33 -5.14
C ASN A 393 0.56 -8.49 -5.48
N ILE A 394 0.13 -9.74 -5.34
CA ILE A 394 0.97 -10.89 -5.71
C ILE A 394 1.34 -10.82 -7.20
N ILE A 395 0.36 -10.60 -8.07
CA ILE A 395 0.56 -10.55 -9.51
C ILE A 395 1.24 -9.23 -9.91
N GLY A 396 0.72 -8.11 -9.44
CA GLY A 396 1.17 -6.79 -9.86
C GLY A 396 2.53 -6.42 -9.26
N LEU A 397 2.61 -6.35 -7.95
CA LEU A 397 3.83 -5.92 -7.25
C LEU A 397 4.91 -7.01 -7.28
N GLY A 398 4.52 -8.30 -7.16
CA GLY A 398 5.46 -9.41 -7.15
C GLY A 398 6.01 -9.72 -8.54
N LEU A 399 5.16 -10.08 -9.48
CA LEU A 399 5.57 -10.59 -10.79
C LEU A 399 5.89 -9.48 -11.80
N GLY A 400 5.29 -8.29 -11.67
CA GLY A 400 5.48 -7.20 -12.63
C GLY A 400 6.95 -6.82 -12.84
N PRO A 401 7.63 -6.27 -11.82
CA PRO A 401 9.03 -5.88 -11.94
C PRO A 401 9.96 -7.06 -12.31
N LEU A 402 9.68 -8.25 -11.77
CA LEU A 402 10.46 -9.45 -12.06
C LEU A 402 10.39 -9.82 -13.54
N SER A 403 9.19 -9.83 -14.14
CA SER A 403 9.00 -10.22 -15.55
C SER A 403 9.72 -9.26 -16.50
N VAL A 404 9.69 -7.97 -16.22
CA VAL A 404 10.43 -6.97 -16.99
C VAL A 404 11.94 -7.22 -16.89
N GLY A 405 12.46 -7.47 -15.67
CA GLY A 405 13.89 -7.74 -15.47
C GLY A 405 14.35 -9.01 -16.18
N ILE A 406 13.60 -10.12 -16.07
CA ILE A 406 13.93 -11.37 -16.77
C ILE A 406 13.89 -11.19 -18.30
N LEU A 407 12.88 -10.51 -18.82
CA LEU A 407 12.79 -10.27 -20.25
C LEU A 407 13.91 -9.33 -20.71
N SER A 408 14.29 -8.34 -19.93
CA SER A 408 15.44 -7.47 -20.23
C SER A 408 16.74 -8.28 -20.33
N ASP A 409 17.01 -9.17 -19.33
CA ASP A 409 18.19 -10.05 -19.38
C ASP A 409 18.16 -10.98 -20.59
N TYR A 410 17.00 -11.52 -20.95
CA TYR A 410 16.84 -12.38 -22.13
C TYR A 410 17.10 -11.63 -23.45
N LEU A 411 16.70 -10.36 -23.53
CA LEU A 411 16.87 -9.52 -24.72
C LEU A 411 18.28 -8.88 -24.80
N LEU A 412 19.06 -8.92 -23.71
CA LEU A 412 20.37 -8.29 -23.62
C LEU A 412 21.35 -8.66 -24.76
N PRO A 413 21.45 -9.94 -25.20
CA PRO A 413 22.34 -10.30 -26.30
C PRO A 413 21.97 -9.68 -27.65
N SER A 414 20.68 -9.37 -27.86
CA SER A 414 20.15 -8.83 -29.11
C SER A 414 20.07 -7.31 -29.17
N TYR A 415 19.81 -6.68 -28.02
CA TYR A 415 19.52 -5.24 -27.94
C TYR A 415 20.50 -4.44 -27.07
N GLY A 416 21.44 -5.10 -26.39
CA GLY A 416 22.44 -4.44 -25.53
C GLY A 416 21.79 -3.56 -24.47
N THR A 417 22.21 -2.31 -24.36
CA THR A 417 21.69 -1.32 -23.40
C THR A 417 20.20 -1.03 -23.53
N ASP A 418 19.62 -1.24 -24.70
CA ASP A 418 18.20 -1.03 -24.99
C ASP A 418 17.31 -2.21 -24.60
N SER A 419 17.88 -3.29 -24.06
CA SER A 419 17.12 -4.50 -23.67
C SER A 419 15.97 -4.18 -22.71
N LEU A 420 16.20 -3.31 -21.70
CA LEU A 420 15.18 -2.87 -20.76
C LEU A 420 14.05 -2.07 -21.45
N LYS A 421 14.41 -1.16 -22.34
CA LYS A 421 13.47 -0.39 -23.18
C LYS A 421 12.56 -1.34 -23.97
N GLN A 422 13.14 -2.36 -24.61
CA GLN A 422 12.37 -3.35 -25.38
C GLN A 422 11.48 -4.23 -24.49
N ALA A 423 11.97 -4.66 -23.33
CA ALA A 423 11.17 -5.42 -22.38
C ALA A 423 9.93 -4.64 -21.91
N MET A 424 10.10 -3.34 -21.59
CA MET A 424 9.00 -2.47 -21.19
C MET A 424 8.03 -2.22 -22.35
N LEU A 425 8.53 -1.98 -23.55
CA LEU A 425 7.74 -1.77 -24.77
C LEU A 425 6.87 -2.98 -25.12
N ILE A 426 7.35 -4.18 -24.88
CA ILE A 426 6.60 -5.42 -25.14
C ILE A 426 5.57 -5.65 -24.04
N LEU A 427 5.99 -5.64 -22.78
CA LEU A 427 5.13 -6.10 -21.67
C LEU A 427 4.06 -5.09 -21.30
N LEU A 428 4.40 -3.81 -21.13
CA LEU A 428 3.45 -2.86 -20.58
C LEU A 428 2.23 -2.62 -21.47
N PRO A 429 2.39 -2.32 -22.78
CA PRO A 429 1.25 -2.19 -23.70
C PRO A 429 0.41 -3.48 -23.79
N PHE A 430 1.07 -4.64 -23.84
CA PHE A 430 0.38 -5.94 -23.89
C PHE A 430 -0.52 -6.14 -22.65
N PHE A 431 0.01 -5.97 -21.44
CA PHE A 431 -0.77 -6.16 -20.23
C PHE A 431 -1.87 -5.13 -20.07
N MET A 432 -1.68 -3.89 -20.55
CA MET A 432 -2.73 -2.86 -20.53
C MET A 432 -3.88 -3.20 -21.49
N CYS A 433 -3.59 -3.67 -22.70
CA CYS A 433 -4.61 -4.17 -23.63
C CYS A 433 -5.37 -5.36 -23.04
N TRP A 434 -4.64 -6.32 -22.46
CA TRP A 434 -5.24 -7.51 -21.87
C TRP A 434 -6.11 -7.17 -20.66
N SER A 435 -5.65 -6.26 -19.80
CA SER A 435 -6.43 -5.73 -18.70
C SER A 435 -7.70 -5.04 -19.19
N SER A 436 -7.62 -4.18 -20.20
CA SER A 436 -8.78 -3.51 -20.79
C SER A 436 -9.83 -4.52 -21.28
N LEU A 437 -9.40 -5.59 -21.96
CA LEU A 437 -10.29 -6.67 -22.40
C LEU A 437 -11.02 -7.33 -21.24
N HIS A 438 -10.31 -7.63 -20.14
CA HIS A 438 -10.92 -8.24 -18.95
C HIS A 438 -11.88 -7.30 -18.24
N PHE A 439 -11.58 -6.00 -18.14
CA PHE A 439 -12.53 -5.02 -17.61
C PHE A 439 -13.81 -4.94 -18.45
N TYR A 440 -13.66 -4.91 -19.77
CA TYR A 440 -14.81 -4.93 -20.68
C TYR A 440 -15.63 -6.22 -20.53
N ARG A 441 -14.99 -7.39 -20.47
CA ARG A 441 -15.68 -8.66 -20.25
C ARG A 441 -16.42 -8.70 -18.93
N GLY A 442 -15.78 -8.23 -17.85
CA GLY A 442 -16.42 -8.17 -16.53
C GLY A 442 -17.64 -7.24 -16.47
N SER A 443 -17.71 -6.23 -17.34
CA SER A 443 -18.84 -5.31 -17.39
C SER A 443 -20.12 -5.97 -17.95
N ILE A 444 -20.00 -7.04 -18.72
CA ILE A 444 -21.16 -7.72 -19.35
C ILE A 444 -22.04 -8.36 -18.28
N ASP A 445 -21.44 -9.03 -17.31
CA ASP A 445 -22.14 -9.77 -16.27
C ASP A 445 -22.36 -8.93 -14.99
N LEU A 446 -21.89 -7.66 -14.97
CA LEU A 446 -21.86 -6.85 -13.75
C LEU A 446 -23.25 -6.58 -13.16
N GLU A 447 -24.23 -6.22 -13.98
CA GLU A 447 -25.57 -5.92 -13.48
C GLU A 447 -26.22 -7.16 -12.88
N HIS A 448 -26.16 -8.28 -13.58
CA HIS A 448 -26.65 -9.56 -13.08
C HIS A 448 -26.01 -9.95 -11.74
N ASP A 449 -24.69 -9.80 -11.61
CA ASP A 449 -23.97 -10.15 -10.40
C ASP A 449 -24.26 -9.18 -9.24
N LEU A 450 -24.51 -7.89 -9.53
CA LEU A 450 -24.91 -6.88 -8.53
C LEU A 450 -26.33 -7.15 -8.02
N ASP A 451 -27.27 -7.52 -8.90
CA ASP A 451 -28.66 -7.80 -8.51
C ASP A 451 -28.77 -9.11 -7.70
N ALA A 452 -27.82 -10.02 -7.87
CA ALA A 452 -27.70 -11.26 -7.11
C ALA A 452 -26.82 -11.12 -5.85
N ALA A 453 -26.34 -9.90 -5.51
CA ALA A 453 -25.54 -9.67 -4.31
C ALA A 453 -26.37 -9.86 -3.03
N PRO A 454 -25.81 -10.44 -1.96
CA PRO A 454 -26.52 -10.55 -0.69
C PRO A 454 -26.63 -9.17 -0.01
N ASP A 455 -27.74 -8.94 0.72
CA ASP A 455 -28.04 -7.73 1.50
C ASP A 455 -27.02 -7.43 2.62
#